data_c1e8a5e6752e170dee7697c8055a6b3a
#
_entry.id   c1e8a5e6752e170dee7697c8055a6b3a
#
_cell.length_a   1.000
_cell.length_b   1.000
_cell.length_c   1.000
_cell.angle_alpha   90.00
_cell.angle_beta   90.00
_cell.angle_gamma   90.00
#
_symmetry.space_group_name_H-M   'P 1'
#
loop_
_entity.id
_entity.type
_entity.pdbx_description
1 polymer ?
#
loop_
_entity_poly.entity_id
_entity_poly.type
_entity_poly.pdbx_seq_one_letter_code
_entity_poly.pdbx_strand_id
1 'polypeptide(L)'
;MTMEEMIDAKPVLQTVALSKQYDMGRAVVEAVKNVDITVRGGEFVTLMGPSGCGKSTLLYLLGGMVGPTGGEVRIDGEDITRLTDNMRTLVRRDKIGFVFQRFNLFPTLSALDNVKLAQAIQRWRNKSGRGDPHRAQQLLERVGLGDKIDNKPYEMSTGEQQRVAIARALVNRPHILLADEPTGNLDSSNSVIVMEVFTSLNSEFGQTMMVITHNPEIAQIAHRTIHMRDGMIVDEAHDQ
;
A
#
# COMPACT_ATOMS: atom_id res chain seq x y z
N MET A 1 7.85 -6.34 -17.54
CA MET A 1 8.74 -7.29 -16.83
C MET A 1 8.15 -8.68 -17.05
N THR A 2 8.92 -9.63 -17.56
CA THR A 2 8.46 -11.00 -17.76
C THR A 2 8.37 -11.75 -16.43
N MET A 3 7.65 -12.88 -16.39
CA MET A 3 7.51 -13.69 -15.17
C MET A 3 8.87 -14.25 -14.70
N GLU A 4 9.76 -14.58 -15.63
CA GLU A 4 11.13 -15.02 -15.33
C GLU A 4 11.97 -13.88 -14.70
N GLU A 5 11.89 -12.67 -15.24
CA GLU A 5 12.56 -11.50 -14.66
C GLU A 5 12.05 -11.15 -13.26
N MET A 6 10.77 -11.42 -12.98
CA MET A 6 10.20 -11.24 -11.64
C MET A 6 10.71 -12.28 -10.64
N ILE A 7 10.89 -13.52 -11.05
CA ILE A 7 11.39 -14.60 -10.17
C ILE A 7 12.82 -14.28 -9.69
N ASP A 8 13.65 -13.66 -10.53
CA ASP A 8 15.01 -13.25 -10.19
C ASP A 8 15.09 -11.90 -9.48
N ALA A 9 14.00 -11.12 -9.45
CA ALA A 9 13.98 -9.82 -8.79
C ALA A 9 14.15 -9.95 -7.26
N LYS A 10 14.92 -9.01 -6.69
CA LYS A 10 15.17 -8.98 -5.24
C LYS A 10 13.86 -8.82 -4.47
N PRO A 11 13.66 -9.59 -3.39
CA PRO A 11 12.53 -9.37 -2.50
C PRO A 11 12.51 -7.96 -1.91
N VAL A 12 11.39 -7.26 -2.07
CA VAL A 12 11.12 -5.95 -1.46
C VAL A 12 10.45 -6.12 -0.10
N LEU A 13 9.55 -7.10 0.02
CA LEU A 13 8.85 -7.43 1.26
C LEU A 13 8.89 -8.93 1.49
N GLN A 14 9.20 -9.34 2.73
CA GLN A 14 9.16 -10.74 3.16
C GLN A 14 8.59 -10.84 4.57
N THR A 15 7.88 -11.93 4.83
CA THR A 15 7.50 -12.34 6.19
C THR A 15 7.99 -13.75 6.49
N VAL A 16 8.28 -14.01 7.77
CA VAL A 16 8.68 -15.33 8.25
C VAL A 16 7.85 -15.65 9.48
N ALA A 17 7.00 -16.66 9.38
CA ALA A 17 6.10 -17.14 10.45
C ALA A 17 5.34 -16.00 11.15
N LEU A 18 4.91 -14.99 10.38
CA LEU A 18 4.32 -13.76 10.92
C LEU A 18 2.99 -14.07 11.60
N SER A 19 2.86 -13.62 12.86
CA SER A 19 1.69 -13.88 13.67
C SER A 19 1.26 -12.65 14.45
N LYS A 20 -0.07 -12.50 14.63
CA LYS A 20 -0.67 -11.44 15.44
C LYS A 20 -1.84 -11.95 16.24
N GLN A 21 -1.74 -11.76 17.53
CA GLN A 21 -2.80 -12.02 18.49
C GLN A 21 -3.23 -10.72 19.15
N TYR A 22 -4.53 -10.59 19.42
CA TYR A 22 -5.11 -9.53 20.21
C TYR A 22 -5.75 -10.12 21.44
N ASP A 23 -5.34 -9.65 22.61
CA ASP A 23 -5.98 -9.98 23.89
C ASP A 23 -7.20 -9.07 24.09
N MET A 24 -8.38 -9.69 24.06
CA MET A 24 -9.67 -9.02 24.29
C MET A 24 -10.15 -9.22 25.74
N GLY A 25 -9.25 -9.60 26.65
CA GLY A 25 -9.51 -9.82 28.06
C GLY A 25 -10.23 -11.15 28.37
N ARG A 26 -11.25 -11.52 27.64
CA ARG A 26 -11.99 -12.80 27.80
C ARG A 26 -11.67 -13.84 26.74
N ALA A 27 -11.03 -13.42 25.65
CA ALA A 27 -10.64 -14.27 24.54
C ALA A 27 -9.40 -13.70 23.86
N VAL A 28 -8.55 -14.57 23.34
CA VAL A 28 -7.44 -14.21 22.46
C VAL A 28 -7.89 -14.43 21.02
N VAL A 29 -7.82 -13.38 20.20
CA VAL A 29 -8.12 -13.45 18.78
C VAL A 29 -6.82 -13.53 17.99
N GLU A 30 -6.59 -14.64 17.31
CA GLU A 30 -5.46 -14.81 16.40
C GLU A 30 -5.83 -14.28 15.02
N ALA A 31 -5.49 -13.01 14.77
CA ALA A 31 -5.83 -12.34 13.52
C ALA A 31 -4.91 -12.73 12.34
N VAL A 32 -3.66 -13.11 12.63
CA VAL A 32 -2.68 -13.59 11.64
C VAL A 32 -1.91 -14.75 12.26
N LYS A 33 -1.75 -15.86 11.51
CA LYS A 33 -1.18 -17.12 11.99
C LYS A 33 -0.12 -17.64 11.03
N ASN A 34 1.14 -17.57 11.44
CA ASN A 34 2.29 -18.16 10.74
C ASN A 34 2.29 -17.85 9.22
N VAL A 35 2.14 -16.57 8.87
CA VAL A 35 2.05 -16.15 7.47
C VAL A 35 3.44 -15.91 6.90
N ASP A 36 3.75 -16.61 5.81
CA ASP A 36 4.95 -16.45 5.01
C ASP A 36 4.56 -15.88 3.64
N ILE A 37 5.07 -14.70 3.31
CA ILE A 37 4.85 -14.01 2.04
C ILE A 37 6.18 -13.44 1.56
N THR A 38 6.44 -13.52 0.26
CA THR A 38 7.53 -12.80 -0.40
C THR A 38 6.94 -11.99 -1.54
N VAL A 39 7.16 -10.67 -1.57
CA VAL A 39 6.81 -9.79 -2.68
C VAL A 39 8.10 -9.26 -3.28
N ARG A 40 8.24 -9.42 -4.60
CA ARG A 40 9.45 -9.06 -5.35
C ARG A 40 9.32 -7.68 -5.98
N GLY A 41 10.47 -7.12 -6.36
CA GLY A 41 10.49 -5.81 -7.03
C GLY A 41 9.67 -5.83 -8.32
N GLY A 42 8.77 -4.84 -8.49
CA GLY A 42 7.86 -4.71 -9.63
C GLY A 42 6.65 -5.65 -9.60
N GLU A 43 6.52 -6.50 -8.60
CA GLU A 43 5.37 -7.41 -8.49
C GLU A 43 4.10 -6.66 -8.05
N PHE A 44 2.98 -6.97 -8.70
CA PHE A 44 1.64 -6.58 -8.29
C PHE A 44 0.94 -7.81 -7.70
N VAL A 45 0.68 -7.77 -6.39
CA VAL A 45 0.05 -8.87 -5.64
C VAL A 45 -1.30 -8.41 -5.14
N THR A 46 -2.33 -9.24 -5.24
CA THR A 46 -3.60 -9.04 -4.55
C THR A 46 -3.73 -9.98 -3.36
N LEU A 47 -4.38 -9.50 -2.31
CA LEU A 47 -4.75 -10.28 -1.13
C LEU A 47 -6.27 -10.32 -1.02
N MET A 48 -6.85 -11.50 -1.19
CA MET A 48 -8.29 -11.74 -1.14
C MET A 48 -8.68 -12.63 0.04
N GLY A 49 -9.96 -12.58 0.40
CA GLY A 49 -10.53 -13.42 1.44
C GLY A 49 -11.77 -12.80 2.08
N PRO A 50 -12.53 -13.57 2.88
CA PRO A 50 -13.75 -13.08 3.51
C PRO A 50 -13.49 -11.93 4.48
N SER A 51 -14.54 -11.15 4.78
CA SER A 51 -14.46 -10.10 5.80
C SER A 51 -14.07 -10.69 7.16
N GLY A 52 -13.21 -9.98 7.89
CA GLY A 52 -12.74 -10.41 9.22
C GLY A 52 -11.67 -11.50 9.22
N CYS A 53 -11.19 -12.02 8.08
CA CYS A 53 -10.17 -13.07 8.05
C CYS A 53 -8.73 -12.58 8.38
N GLY A 54 -8.51 -11.29 8.65
CA GLY A 54 -7.21 -10.76 9.06
C GLY A 54 -6.45 -9.93 8.03
N LYS A 55 -6.98 -9.67 6.83
CA LYS A 55 -6.29 -8.96 5.72
C LYS A 55 -5.74 -7.59 6.11
N SER A 56 -6.58 -6.71 6.65
CA SER A 56 -6.14 -5.36 7.07
C SER A 56 -5.12 -5.44 8.21
N THR A 57 -5.28 -6.40 9.15
CA THR A 57 -4.28 -6.65 10.20
C THR A 57 -2.94 -7.05 9.58
N LEU A 58 -2.96 -7.97 8.60
CA LEU A 58 -1.75 -8.37 7.88
C LEU A 58 -1.11 -7.17 7.18
N LEU A 59 -1.89 -6.36 6.44
CA LEU A 59 -1.37 -5.17 5.76
C LEU A 59 -0.72 -4.17 6.74
N TYR A 60 -1.32 -3.96 7.92
CA TYR A 60 -0.78 -3.06 8.94
C TYR A 60 0.50 -3.61 9.59
N LEU A 61 0.63 -4.94 9.71
CA LEU A 61 1.87 -5.59 10.12
C LEU A 61 2.97 -5.38 9.07
N LEU A 62 2.67 -5.66 7.78
CA LEU A 62 3.58 -5.47 6.66
C LEU A 62 4.06 -4.02 6.56
N GLY A 63 3.14 -3.08 6.82
CA GLY A 63 3.46 -1.66 6.86
C GLY A 63 4.12 -1.17 8.15
N GLY A 64 4.36 -2.05 9.13
CA GLY A 64 4.95 -1.68 10.41
C GLY A 64 4.11 -0.70 11.24
N MET A 65 2.79 -0.61 10.99
CA MET A 65 1.86 0.20 11.78
C MET A 65 1.52 -0.46 13.11
N VAL A 66 1.50 -1.79 13.11
CA VAL A 66 1.24 -2.62 14.29
C VAL A 66 2.41 -3.59 14.45
N GLY A 67 2.85 -3.81 15.67
CA GLY A 67 3.88 -4.82 15.97
C GLY A 67 3.30 -6.23 15.95
N PRO A 68 4.00 -7.23 15.40
CA PRO A 68 3.60 -8.63 15.47
C PRO A 68 3.72 -9.18 16.90
N THR A 69 3.04 -10.30 17.19
CA THR A 69 3.24 -11.10 18.40
C THR A 69 4.26 -12.21 18.19
N GLY A 70 4.56 -12.57 16.94
CA GLY A 70 5.57 -13.54 16.55
C GLY A 70 5.95 -13.39 15.08
N GLY A 71 7.09 -13.94 14.71
CA GLY A 71 7.62 -13.86 13.36
C GLY A 71 8.31 -12.54 13.01
N GLU A 72 8.64 -12.39 11.75
CA GLU A 72 9.41 -11.25 11.22
C GLU A 72 8.76 -10.64 10.00
N VAL A 73 8.96 -9.31 9.83
CA VAL A 73 8.67 -8.57 8.58
C VAL A 73 9.97 -7.93 8.12
N ARG A 74 10.34 -8.16 6.87
CA ARG A 74 11.54 -7.58 6.26
C ARG A 74 11.16 -6.70 5.07
N ILE A 75 11.71 -5.48 5.03
CA ILE A 75 11.61 -4.55 3.90
C ILE A 75 13.02 -4.33 3.34
N ASP A 76 13.24 -4.67 2.06
CA ASP A 76 14.57 -4.69 1.42
C ASP A 76 15.62 -5.51 2.19
N GLY A 77 15.19 -6.58 2.86
CA GLY A 77 16.05 -7.44 3.69
C GLY A 77 16.28 -6.92 5.13
N GLU A 78 15.84 -5.70 5.47
CA GLU A 78 15.90 -5.15 6.83
C GLU A 78 14.72 -5.65 7.68
N ASP A 79 14.99 -6.32 8.80
CA ASP A 79 13.95 -6.73 9.76
C ASP A 79 13.41 -5.51 10.51
N ILE A 80 12.15 -5.16 10.22
CA ILE A 80 11.48 -4.00 10.83
C ILE A 80 10.78 -4.34 12.15
N THR A 81 10.67 -5.61 12.51
CA THR A 81 9.97 -6.05 13.73
C THR A 81 10.75 -5.71 14.99
N ARG A 82 12.08 -5.75 14.91
CA ARG A 82 13.00 -5.44 16.00
C ARG A 82 13.31 -3.95 16.15
N LEU A 83 12.82 -3.13 15.22
CA LEU A 83 13.04 -1.69 15.26
C LEU A 83 12.18 -1.03 16.34
N THR A 84 12.69 0.04 16.94
CA THR A 84 11.89 0.93 17.79
C THR A 84 10.80 1.61 16.95
N ASP A 85 9.74 2.12 17.59
CA ASP A 85 8.65 2.83 16.91
C ASP A 85 9.15 4.02 16.06
N ASN A 86 10.16 4.73 16.56
CA ASN A 86 10.79 5.82 15.82
C ASN A 86 11.47 5.33 14.54
N MET A 87 12.19 4.21 14.60
CA MET A 87 12.86 3.63 13.44
C MET A 87 11.86 3.05 12.45
N ARG A 88 10.83 2.34 12.91
CA ARG A 88 9.72 1.88 12.06
C ARG A 88 9.01 3.03 11.34
N THR A 89 8.84 4.17 12.03
CA THR A 89 8.27 5.38 11.41
C THR A 89 9.14 5.90 10.27
N LEU A 90 10.48 5.80 10.37
CA LEU A 90 11.37 6.17 9.28
C LEU A 90 11.24 5.24 8.09
N VAL A 91 11.20 3.92 8.33
CA VAL A 91 10.99 2.93 7.26
C VAL A 91 9.66 3.17 6.55
N ARG A 92 8.56 3.35 7.30
CA ARG A 92 7.25 3.67 6.71
C ARG A 92 7.31 4.92 5.82
N ARG A 93 7.90 5.99 6.34
CA ARG A 93 8.00 7.27 5.63
C ARG A 93 8.78 7.16 4.32
N ASP A 94 9.86 6.37 4.33
CA ASP A 94 10.83 6.36 3.23
C ASP A 94 10.61 5.21 2.24
N LYS A 95 10.09 4.07 2.71
CA LYS A 95 10.02 2.84 1.90
C LYS A 95 8.60 2.36 1.59
N ILE A 96 7.59 2.84 2.31
CA ILE A 96 6.22 2.30 2.20
C ILE A 96 5.23 3.42 1.87
N GLY A 97 4.48 3.24 0.79
CA GLY A 97 3.30 4.04 0.49
C GLY A 97 2.04 3.36 1.01
N PHE A 98 1.12 4.12 1.61
CA PHE A 98 -0.16 3.60 2.07
C PHE A 98 -1.33 4.27 1.38
N VAL A 99 -2.26 3.45 0.86
CA VAL A 99 -3.56 3.85 0.34
C VAL A 99 -4.64 3.17 1.19
N PHE A 100 -5.48 3.95 1.86
CA PHE A 100 -6.52 3.45 2.73
C PHE A 100 -7.88 3.43 2.03
N GLN A 101 -8.79 2.61 2.48
CA GLN A 101 -10.19 2.57 2.05
C GLN A 101 -10.89 3.93 2.29
N ARG A 102 -10.60 4.59 3.43
CA ARG A 102 -10.94 6.00 3.67
C ARG A 102 -9.74 6.83 3.26
N PHE A 103 -9.93 7.80 2.40
CA PHE A 103 -8.84 8.56 1.74
C PHE A 103 -7.88 9.25 2.72
N ASN A 104 -8.32 9.54 3.95
CA ASN A 104 -7.54 10.19 5.01
C ASN A 104 -6.85 11.47 4.53
N LEU A 105 -7.56 12.26 3.71
CA LEU A 105 -7.09 13.58 3.29
C LEU A 105 -7.39 14.60 4.36
N PHE A 106 -6.53 15.63 4.44
CA PHE A 106 -6.78 16.79 5.27
C PHE A 106 -7.81 17.68 4.57
N PRO A 107 -9.00 17.89 5.13
CA PRO A 107 -10.11 18.55 4.44
C PRO A 107 -9.89 20.03 4.19
N THR A 108 -8.97 20.66 4.94
CA THR A 108 -8.62 22.08 4.81
C THR A 108 -7.51 22.36 3.80
N LEU A 109 -6.79 21.32 3.36
CA LEU A 109 -5.70 21.42 2.40
C LEU A 109 -6.20 21.11 0.99
N SER A 110 -5.59 21.75 -0.02
CA SER A 110 -5.81 21.42 -1.43
C SER A 110 -5.30 20.02 -1.77
N ALA A 111 -5.63 19.49 -2.96
CA ALA A 111 -5.07 18.26 -3.47
C ALA A 111 -3.54 18.31 -3.48
N LEU A 112 -2.98 19.38 -4.01
CA LEU A 112 -1.53 19.61 -4.06
C LEU A 112 -0.89 19.67 -2.67
N ASP A 113 -1.53 20.34 -1.72
CA ASP A 113 -0.98 20.49 -0.37
C ASP A 113 -1.08 19.19 0.43
N ASN A 114 -2.12 18.37 0.21
CA ASN A 114 -2.20 17.01 0.77
C ASN A 114 -1.02 16.14 0.33
N VAL A 115 -0.61 16.24 -0.95
CA VAL A 115 0.55 15.49 -1.47
C VAL A 115 1.86 16.11 -0.97
N LYS A 116 2.00 17.44 -1.02
CA LYS A 116 3.20 18.16 -0.54
C LYS A 116 3.48 17.93 0.94
N LEU A 117 2.45 17.77 1.77
CA LEU A 117 2.62 17.52 3.20
C LEU A 117 3.41 16.24 3.45
N ALA A 118 3.09 15.14 2.75
CA ALA A 118 3.85 13.89 2.87
C ALA A 118 5.33 14.07 2.47
N GLN A 119 5.59 14.86 1.42
CA GLN A 119 6.93 15.20 0.99
C GLN A 119 7.68 16.09 2.02
N ALA A 120 6.99 17.04 2.63
CA ALA A 120 7.56 17.90 3.66
C ALA A 120 7.96 17.12 4.92
N ILE A 121 7.14 16.17 5.36
CA ILE A 121 7.44 15.28 6.50
C ILE A 121 8.71 14.47 6.24
N GLN A 122 8.92 13.98 5.03
CA GLN A 122 10.15 13.27 4.66
C GLN A 122 11.38 14.18 4.71
N ARG A 123 11.27 15.40 4.17
CA ARG A 123 12.38 16.36 4.08
C ARG A 123 12.84 16.87 5.43
N TRP A 124 11.95 17.07 6.38
CA TRP A 124 12.27 17.70 7.67
C TRP A 124 13.38 16.97 8.44
N ARG A 125 13.56 15.68 8.22
CA ARG A 125 14.61 14.87 8.86
C ARG A 125 15.81 14.55 7.95
N ASN A 126 15.62 14.54 6.64
CA ASN A 126 16.70 14.27 5.68
C ASN A 126 17.36 15.60 5.24
N LYS A 127 18.37 16.05 5.98
CA LYS A 127 19.12 17.28 5.69
C LYS A 127 19.79 17.31 4.30
N SER A 128 19.80 16.24 3.55
CA SER A 128 20.51 16.08 2.28
C SER A 128 19.62 16.08 1.03
N GLY A 129 18.30 16.12 1.15
CA GLY A 129 17.41 15.94 -0.01
C GLY A 129 16.72 17.22 -0.45
N ARG A 130 17.20 17.86 -1.53
CA ARG A 130 16.34 18.69 -2.39
C ARG A 130 15.37 17.74 -3.09
N GLY A 131 14.22 17.41 -2.44
CA GLY A 131 13.16 16.70 -3.15
C GLY A 131 12.72 17.54 -4.36
N ASP A 132 12.31 16.88 -5.43
CA ASP A 132 11.77 17.55 -6.61
C ASP A 132 10.54 18.39 -6.21
N PRO A 133 10.58 19.73 -6.33
CA PRO A 133 9.48 20.61 -5.94
C PRO A 133 8.25 20.41 -6.82
N HIS A 134 8.42 19.87 -8.04
CA HIS A 134 7.37 19.66 -9.01
C HIS A 134 6.73 18.27 -8.92
N ARG A 135 7.34 17.32 -8.18
CA ARG A 135 6.89 15.94 -8.13
C ARG A 135 5.43 15.77 -7.68
N ALA A 136 5.00 16.54 -6.68
CA ALA A 136 3.62 16.48 -6.20
C ALA A 136 2.62 16.84 -7.31
N GLN A 137 2.92 17.89 -8.07
CA GLN A 137 2.10 18.30 -9.22
C GLN A 137 2.13 17.25 -10.34
N GLN A 138 3.31 16.78 -10.71
CA GLN A 138 3.47 15.74 -11.74
C GLN A 138 2.69 14.45 -11.40
N LEU A 139 2.66 14.06 -10.11
CA LEU A 139 1.88 12.90 -9.68
C LEU A 139 0.37 13.15 -9.80
N LEU A 140 -0.11 14.34 -9.44
CA LEU A 140 -1.51 14.70 -9.63
C LEU A 140 -1.91 14.73 -11.10
N GLU A 141 -1.06 15.26 -11.98
CA GLU A 141 -1.26 15.22 -13.43
C GLU A 141 -1.36 13.77 -13.94
N ARG A 142 -0.47 12.88 -13.47
CA ARG A 142 -0.46 11.45 -13.84
C ARG A 142 -1.70 10.69 -13.41
N VAL A 143 -2.28 11.04 -12.26
CA VAL A 143 -3.54 10.43 -11.81
C VAL A 143 -4.78 11.16 -12.37
N GLY A 144 -4.60 12.04 -13.38
CA GLY A 144 -5.67 12.75 -14.08
C GLY A 144 -6.33 13.86 -13.26
N LEU A 145 -5.54 14.57 -12.43
CA LEU A 145 -6.02 15.65 -11.55
C LEU A 145 -5.24 16.96 -11.75
N GLY A 146 -4.64 17.16 -12.91
CA GLY A 146 -3.84 18.36 -13.21
C GLY A 146 -4.65 19.66 -13.18
N ASP A 147 -5.92 19.62 -13.51
CA ASP A 147 -6.88 20.74 -13.49
C ASP A 147 -7.51 20.97 -12.10
N LYS A 148 -7.28 20.08 -11.12
CA LYS A 148 -7.89 20.07 -9.78
C LYS A 148 -6.88 20.16 -8.63
N ILE A 149 -5.68 20.60 -8.91
CA ILE A 149 -4.59 20.65 -7.93
C ILE A 149 -4.89 21.57 -6.75
N ASP A 150 -5.67 22.64 -6.97
CA ASP A 150 -6.06 23.61 -5.95
C ASP A 150 -7.37 23.28 -5.25
N ASN A 151 -8.13 22.27 -5.75
CA ASN A 151 -9.39 21.85 -5.14
C ASN A 151 -9.16 21.19 -3.76
N LYS A 152 -10.09 21.43 -2.85
CA LYS A 152 -10.12 20.78 -1.54
C LYS A 152 -10.95 19.50 -1.61
N PRO A 153 -10.76 18.54 -0.68
CA PRO A 153 -11.48 17.28 -0.70
C PRO A 153 -12.99 17.37 -0.83
N TYR A 154 -13.63 18.35 -0.22
CA TYR A 154 -15.09 18.56 -0.30
C TYR A 154 -15.56 19.05 -1.68
N GLU A 155 -14.67 19.53 -2.54
CA GLU A 155 -14.92 19.95 -3.92
C GLU A 155 -14.65 18.82 -4.94
N MET A 156 -14.27 17.64 -4.45
CA MET A 156 -13.83 16.51 -5.27
C MET A 156 -14.75 15.30 -5.07
N SER A 157 -14.95 14.53 -6.13
CA SER A 157 -15.62 13.24 -6.04
C SER A 157 -14.81 12.24 -5.20
N THR A 158 -15.44 11.16 -4.74
CA THR A 158 -14.78 10.10 -3.99
C THR A 158 -13.62 9.46 -4.77
N GLY A 159 -13.80 9.24 -6.09
CA GLY A 159 -12.75 8.73 -6.95
C GLY A 159 -11.58 9.71 -7.14
N GLU A 160 -11.84 11.01 -7.21
CA GLU A 160 -10.79 12.03 -7.25
C GLU A 160 -10.02 12.10 -5.92
N GLN A 161 -10.71 12.04 -4.79
CA GLN A 161 -10.07 11.99 -3.47
C GLN A 161 -9.17 10.75 -3.34
N GLN A 162 -9.60 9.60 -3.85
CA GLN A 162 -8.78 8.39 -3.85
C GLN A 162 -7.52 8.55 -4.71
N ARG A 163 -7.63 9.17 -5.88
CA ARG A 163 -6.46 9.45 -6.72
C ARG A 163 -5.48 10.45 -6.08
N VAL A 164 -5.96 11.43 -5.31
CA VAL A 164 -5.09 12.28 -4.46
C VAL A 164 -4.38 11.44 -3.39
N ALA A 165 -5.09 10.50 -2.74
CA ALA A 165 -4.48 9.62 -1.73
C ALA A 165 -3.40 8.71 -2.35
N ILE A 166 -3.60 8.22 -3.57
CA ILE A 166 -2.59 7.45 -4.31
C ILE A 166 -1.38 8.33 -4.64
N ALA A 167 -1.58 9.54 -5.18
CA ALA A 167 -0.49 10.47 -5.47
C ALA A 167 0.32 10.81 -4.20
N ARG A 168 -0.36 11.02 -3.07
CA ARG A 168 0.27 11.23 -1.76
C ARG A 168 1.11 10.05 -1.31
N ALA A 169 0.63 8.81 -1.51
CA ALA A 169 1.37 7.60 -1.15
C ALA A 169 2.66 7.42 -1.97
N LEU A 170 2.67 7.92 -3.22
CA LEU A 170 3.78 7.77 -4.17
C LEU A 170 4.82 8.88 -4.13
N VAL A 171 4.53 10.02 -3.48
CA VAL A 171 5.37 11.22 -3.59
C VAL A 171 6.79 11.01 -3.06
N ASN A 172 6.95 10.14 -2.09
CA ASN A 172 8.23 9.80 -1.47
C ASN A 172 8.97 8.65 -2.15
N ARG A 173 8.51 8.18 -3.32
CA ARG A 173 9.10 7.06 -4.08
C ARG A 173 9.21 5.79 -3.23
N PRO A 174 8.10 5.28 -2.70
CA PRO A 174 8.12 4.09 -1.85
C PRO A 174 8.59 2.87 -2.64
N HIS A 175 9.27 1.95 -1.97
CA HIS A 175 9.68 0.68 -2.56
C HIS A 175 8.48 -0.27 -2.75
N ILE A 176 7.46 -0.14 -1.90
CA ILE A 176 6.20 -0.88 -2.00
C ILE A 176 5.00 0.03 -1.68
N LEU A 177 3.94 -0.12 -2.44
CA LEU A 177 2.63 0.47 -2.19
C LEU A 177 1.71 -0.58 -1.57
N LEU A 178 1.18 -0.30 -0.39
CA LEU A 178 0.21 -1.13 0.32
C LEU A 178 -1.16 -0.45 0.24
N ALA A 179 -2.17 -1.12 -0.29
CA ALA A 179 -3.50 -0.57 -0.44
C ALA A 179 -4.57 -1.45 0.24
N ASP A 180 -5.38 -0.85 1.10
CA ASP A 180 -6.48 -1.50 1.81
C ASP A 180 -7.81 -1.12 1.16
N GLU A 181 -8.40 -2.03 0.39
CA GLU A 181 -9.67 -1.87 -0.34
C GLU A 181 -9.81 -0.52 -1.06
N PRO A 182 -8.88 -0.17 -1.97
CA PRO A 182 -8.79 1.17 -2.54
C PRO A 182 -10.00 1.57 -3.40
N THR A 183 -10.84 0.63 -3.80
CA THR A 183 -12.06 0.86 -4.58
C THR A 183 -13.35 0.59 -3.80
N GLY A 184 -13.25 0.16 -2.54
CA GLY A 184 -14.40 -0.31 -1.75
C GLY A 184 -15.48 0.75 -1.48
N ASN A 185 -15.15 2.03 -1.59
CA ASN A 185 -16.08 3.16 -1.41
C ASN A 185 -16.38 3.92 -2.71
N LEU A 186 -16.03 3.34 -3.87
CA LEU A 186 -16.20 3.97 -5.18
C LEU A 186 -17.34 3.33 -5.96
N ASP A 187 -17.97 4.12 -6.83
CA ASP A 187 -18.81 3.57 -7.87
C ASP A 187 -18.00 2.84 -8.94
N SER A 188 -18.68 2.11 -9.82
CA SER A 188 -18.03 1.28 -10.84
C SER A 188 -17.15 2.09 -11.78
N SER A 189 -17.56 3.29 -12.18
CA SER A 189 -16.82 4.14 -13.12
C SER A 189 -15.52 4.66 -12.50
N ASN A 190 -15.56 5.12 -11.25
CA ASN A 190 -14.38 5.56 -10.52
C ASN A 190 -13.46 4.38 -10.14
N SER A 191 -14.03 3.20 -9.91
CA SER A 191 -13.23 1.98 -9.66
C SER A 191 -12.38 1.62 -10.87
N VAL A 192 -12.93 1.67 -12.09
CA VAL A 192 -12.17 1.42 -13.32
C VAL A 192 -11.01 2.40 -13.47
N ILE A 193 -11.24 3.70 -13.27
CA ILE A 193 -10.16 4.71 -13.35
C ILE A 193 -9.05 4.45 -12.33
N VAL A 194 -9.39 4.08 -11.09
CA VAL A 194 -8.39 3.75 -10.06
C VAL A 194 -7.62 2.49 -10.43
N MET A 195 -8.27 1.49 -11.04
CA MET A 195 -7.59 0.28 -11.53
C MET A 195 -6.61 0.61 -12.67
N GLU A 196 -7.00 1.46 -13.62
CA GLU A 196 -6.11 1.94 -14.68
C GLU A 196 -4.87 2.65 -14.10
N VAL A 197 -5.05 3.47 -13.05
CA VAL A 197 -3.94 4.10 -12.34
C VAL A 197 -3.00 3.05 -11.74
N PHE A 198 -3.51 2.01 -11.05
CA PHE A 198 -2.66 0.95 -10.49
C PHE A 198 -1.93 0.17 -11.59
N THR A 199 -2.63 -0.16 -12.68
CA THR A 199 -2.03 -0.85 -13.84
C THR A 199 -0.88 -0.04 -14.43
N SER A 200 -1.09 1.25 -14.69
CA SER A 200 -0.05 2.14 -15.21
C SER A 200 1.13 2.28 -14.24
N LEU A 201 0.87 2.43 -12.94
CA LEU A 201 1.92 2.50 -11.91
C LEU A 201 2.80 1.25 -11.88
N ASN A 202 2.21 0.08 -12.08
CA ASN A 202 2.98 -1.16 -12.12
C ASN A 202 3.68 -1.34 -13.46
N SER A 203 2.95 -1.27 -14.59
CA SER A 203 3.49 -1.61 -15.93
C SER A 203 4.51 -0.59 -16.45
N GLU A 204 4.27 0.72 -16.22
CA GLU A 204 5.13 1.78 -16.76
C GLU A 204 6.27 2.17 -15.80
N PHE A 205 6.02 2.11 -14.48
CA PHE A 205 6.97 2.58 -13.49
C PHE A 205 7.58 1.47 -12.63
N GLY A 206 7.17 0.22 -12.84
CA GLY A 206 7.67 -0.93 -12.07
C GLY A 206 7.36 -0.83 -10.57
N GLN A 207 6.28 -0.11 -10.20
CA GLN A 207 5.90 0.05 -8.79
C GLN A 207 5.48 -1.29 -8.21
N THR A 208 6.21 -1.77 -7.21
CA THR A 208 5.81 -2.94 -6.41
C THR A 208 4.58 -2.60 -5.59
N MET A 209 3.56 -3.46 -5.59
CA MET A 209 2.35 -3.19 -4.83
C MET A 209 1.67 -4.45 -4.28
N MET A 210 1.02 -4.30 -3.13
CA MET A 210 0.10 -5.28 -2.58
C MET A 210 -1.24 -4.60 -2.29
N VAL A 211 -2.31 -5.14 -2.85
CA VAL A 211 -3.66 -4.56 -2.77
C VAL A 211 -4.60 -5.56 -2.13
N ILE A 212 -5.19 -5.20 -0.99
CA ILE A 212 -6.34 -5.92 -0.46
C ILE A 212 -7.56 -5.53 -1.28
N THR A 213 -8.27 -6.51 -1.78
CA THR A 213 -9.51 -6.28 -2.52
C THR A 213 -10.44 -7.47 -2.41
N HIS A 214 -11.73 -7.21 -2.58
CA HIS A 214 -12.75 -8.22 -2.87
C HIS A 214 -13.27 -8.09 -4.32
N ASN A 215 -12.73 -7.14 -5.10
CA ASN A 215 -13.07 -6.95 -6.50
C ASN A 215 -12.25 -7.91 -7.37
N PRO A 216 -12.90 -8.86 -8.08
CA PRO A 216 -12.21 -9.82 -8.94
C PRO A 216 -11.50 -9.17 -10.14
N GLU A 217 -11.96 -8.00 -10.60
CA GLU A 217 -11.33 -7.29 -11.71
C GLU A 217 -9.91 -6.79 -11.32
N ILE A 218 -9.71 -6.38 -10.05
CA ILE A 218 -8.37 -6.02 -9.56
C ILE A 218 -7.49 -7.26 -9.45
N ALA A 219 -8.04 -8.40 -9.06
CA ALA A 219 -7.29 -9.65 -9.01
C ALA A 219 -6.78 -10.05 -10.41
N GLN A 220 -7.59 -9.89 -11.44
CA GLN A 220 -7.23 -10.24 -12.83
C GLN A 220 -6.07 -9.41 -13.42
N ILE A 221 -5.82 -8.21 -12.92
CA ILE A 221 -4.69 -7.36 -13.38
C ILE A 221 -3.43 -7.55 -12.54
N ALA A 222 -3.50 -8.31 -11.45
CA ALA A 222 -2.36 -8.64 -10.61
C ALA A 222 -1.54 -9.80 -11.22
N HIS A 223 -0.26 -9.87 -10.91
CA HIS A 223 0.57 -11.01 -11.31
C HIS A 223 0.28 -12.26 -10.48
N ARG A 224 -0.23 -12.07 -9.25
CA ARG A 224 -0.52 -13.15 -8.30
C ARG A 224 -1.59 -12.74 -7.31
N THR A 225 -2.46 -13.68 -6.99
CA THR A 225 -3.49 -13.54 -5.97
C THR A 225 -3.20 -14.47 -4.79
N ILE A 226 -3.13 -13.89 -3.60
CA ILE A 226 -2.99 -14.62 -2.33
C ILE A 226 -4.37 -14.69 -1.68
N HIS A 227 -4.80 -15.90 -1.30
CA HIS A 227 -6.06 -16.12 -0.60
C HIS A 227 -5.83 -16.32 0.89
N MET A 228 -6.54 -15.53 1.70
CA MET A 228 -6.46 -15.59 3.16
C MET A 228 -7.79 -16.05 3.77
N ARG A 229 -7.73 -16.98 4.74
CA ARG A 229 -8.88 -17.44 5.53
C ARG A 229 -8.44 -17.70 6.97
N ASP A 230 -9.23 -17.26 7.94
CA ASP A 230 -9.04 -17.49 9.38
C ASP A 230 -7.62 -17.18 9.90
N GLY A 231 -7.02 -16.12 9.37
CA GLY A 231 -5.68 -15.66 9.72
C GLY A 231 -4.54 -16.35 8.99
N MET A 232 -4.79 -17.27 8.07
CA MET A 232 -3.78 -18.06 7.33
C MET A 232 -3.87 -17.82 5.83
N ILE A 233 -2.75 -17.99 5.13
CA ILE A 233 -2.74 -18.14 3.67
C ILE A 233 -3.20 -19.56 3.35
N VAL A 234 -4.19 -19.67 2.47
CA VAL A 234 -4.78 -20.98 2.10
C VAL A 234 -4.48 -21.38 0.66
N ASP A 235 -4.19 -20.41 -0.20
CA ASP A 235 -3.84 -20.64 -1.60
C ASP A 235 -3.09 -19.42 -2.17
N GLU A 236 -2.20 -19.68 -3.16
CA GLU A 236 -1.55 -18.67 -3.98
C GLU A 236 -1.74 -19.03 -5.46
N ALA A 237 -2.64 -18.32 -6.14
CA ALA A 237 -2.86 -18.49 -7.57
C ALA A 237 -1.97 -17.49 -8.35
N HIS A 238 -1.21 -18.00 -9.32
CA HIS A 238 -0.54 -17.17 -10.32
C HIS A 238 -1.49 -16.98 -11.49
N ASP A 239 -1.93 -15.76 -11.71
CA ASP A 239 -2.70 -15.40 -12.89
C ASP A 239 -1.73 -15.30 -14.08
N GLN A 240 -2.07 -15.99 -15.17
CA GLN A 240 -1.26 -16.11 -16.40
C GLN A 240 -1.41 -14.88 -17.29
#